data_e078d738bb96b13d179c0e6f6d5df052
#
_entry.id   e078d738bb96b13d179c0e6f6d5df052
#
_cell.length_a   1.000
_cell.length_b   1.000
_cell.length_c   1.000
_cell.angle_alpha   90.00
_cell.angle_beta   90.00
_cell.angle_gamma   90.00
#
_symmetry.space_group_name_H-M   'P 1'
#
loop_
_entity.id
_entity.type
_entity.pdbx_description
1 polymer ?
#
loop_
_entity_poly.entity_id
_entity_poly.type
_entity_poly.pdbx_seq_one_letter_code
_entity_poly.pdbx_strand_id
1 'polypeptide(L)'
;IFYGCKKLERLEFSDTLMQVGTGAFTGCSGLKELVIHQKKGLKSCAKEILGELWQKIDVDFLYENGEAGGKRAHMVFPEHYDEAVENTPARILFTEYHGSGTNYRQCFYSKELDFAEYDSLFDMAVVMDKLEVLVDMSFGRLRYPWQLSEKAKKQYEDYIQGNLKDIGEFLVESGSLNGLELLSREKLWNREGLEHSIDVASGKKDMEISAFLMNERSRMLKEEQKVAGETENERCSVKRRKKFQL
;
A
#
# COMPACT_ATOMS: atom_id res chain seq x y z
N ILE A 1 12.03 7.29 27.49
CA ILE A 1 10.88 6.85 28.29
C ILE A 1 10.47 5.44 27.89
N PHE A 2 10.48 5.09 26.61
CA PHE A 2 10.04 3.77 26.10
C PHE A 2 11.22 2.83 25.77
N TYR A 3 12.44 3.18 26.11
CA TYR A 3 13.62 2.36 25.83
C TYR A 3 13.40 0.88 26.20
N GLY A 4 13.57 -0.03 25.24
CA GLY A 4 13.43 -1.47 25.43
C GLY A 4 12.00 -1.99 25.65
N CYS A 5 10.97 -1.20 25.39
CA CYS A 5 9.57 -1.62 25.55
C CYS A 5 9.13 -2.56 24.41
N LYS A 6 9.59 -3.81 24.45
CA LYS A 6 9.32 -4.82 23.42
C LYS A 6 7.85 -5.21 23.24
N LYS A 7 6.99 -4.93 24.25
CA LYS A 7 5.55 -5.23 24.21
C LYS A 7 4.69 -4.04 23.76
N LEU A 8 5.30 -2.89 23.49
CA LEU A 8 4.60 -1.73 22.95
C LEU A 8 4.32 -2.02 21.46
N GLU A 9 3.06 -2.25 21.11
CA GLU A 9 2.66 -2.59 19.72
C GLU A 9 2.12 -1.39 18.95
N ARG A 10 1.46 -0.46 19.64
CA ARG A 10 0.84 0.73 19.07
C ARG A 10 1.14 1.96 19.90
N LEU A 11 1.44 3.06 19.22
CA LEU A 11 1.63 4.37 19.84
C LEU A 11 0.72 5.39 19.16
N GLU A 12 -0.05 6.14 19.95
CA GLU A 12 -0.94 7.20 19.49
C GLU A 12 -0.58 8.51 20.16
N PHE A 13 -0.40 9.56 19.36
CA PHE A 13 -0.03 10.89 19.87
C PHE A 13 -0.49 12.00 18.92
N SER A 14 -0.37 13.25 19.35
CA SER A 14 -0.70 14.39 18.48
C SER A 14 0.55 15.19 18.11
N ASP A 15 0.43 16.03 17.10
CA ASP A 15 1.43 16.97 16.60
C ASP A 15 1.87 18.01 17.63
N THR A 16 1.27 18.01 18.82
CA THR A 16 1.78 18.79 19.97
C THR A 16 3.09 18.20 20.51
N LEU A 17 3.34 16.91 20.30
CA LEU A 17 4.61 16.26 20.57
C LEU A 17 5.58 16.54 19.41
N MET A 18 6.38 17.57 19.57
CA MET A 18 7.28 18.06 18.52
C MET A 18 8.72 17.53 18.63
N GLN A 19 9.09 16.96 19.77
CA GLN A 19 10.43 16.46 20.01
C GLN A 19 10.41 15.20 20.86
N VAL A 20 11.24 14.26 20.48
CA VAL A 20 11.51 13.04 21.22
C VAL A 20 13.02 12.97 21.46
N GLY A 21 13.41 12.63 22.69
CA GLY A 21 14.83 12.47 23.03
C GLY A 21 15.41 11.25 22.33
N THR A 22 16.65 11.34 21.92
CA THR A 22 17.40 10.23 21.31
C THR A 22 17.40 9.00 22.19
N GLY A 23 17.14 7.84 21.60
CA GLY A 23 17.08 6.57 22.31
C GLY A 23 15.73 6.30 22.99
N ALA A 24 14.74 7.18 22.83
CA ALA A 24 13.44 7.02 23.53
C ALA A 24 12.69 5.75 23.10
N PHE A 25 12.84 5.32 21.86
CA PHE A 25 12.19 4.14 21.27
C PHE A 25 13.16 3.03 20.87
N THR A 26 14.44 3.19 21.14
CA THR A 26 15.45 2.15 20.88
C THR A 26 15.08 0.85 21.58
N GLY A 27 15.04 -0.24 20.83
CA GLY A 27 14.67 -1.57 21.34
C GLY A 27 13.17 -1.80 21.52
N CYS A 28 12.30 -0.91 21.01
CA CYS A 28 10.84 -1.13 20.94
C CYS A 28 10.49 -2.03 19.72
N SER A 29 11.04 -3.24 19.68
CA SER A 29 10.89 -4.15 18.54
C SER A 29 9.47 -4.68 18.30
N GLY A 30 8.56 -4.51 19.27
CA GLY A 30 7.14 -4.86 19.13
C GLY A 30 6.28 -3.80 18.47
N LEU A 31 6.78 -2.55 18.35
CA LEU A 31 6.00 -1.44 17.80
C LEU A 31 5.75 -1.65 16.31
N LYS A 32 4.48 -1.66 15.92
CA LYS A 32 4.02 -1.92 14.55
C LYS A 32 3.19 -0.77 13.99
N GLU A 33 2.54 -0.01 14.86
CA GLU A 33 1.56 1.00 14.45
C GLU A 33 1.81 2.33 15.15
N LEU A 34 1.85 3.42 14.38
CA LEU A 34 1.81 4.79 14.87
C LEU A 34 0.54 5.47 14.39
N VAL A 35 -0.15 6.16 15.28
CA VAL A 35 -1.30 7.01 14.93
C VAL A 35 -1.00 8.44 15.37
N ILE A 36 -1.02 9.36 14.40
CA ILE A 36 -0.59 10.74 14.59
C ILE A 36 -1.74 11.68 14.29
N HIS A 37 -2.24 12.36 15.33
CA HIS A 37 -3.28 13.37 15.21
C HIS A 37 -2.67 14.72 14.81
N GLN A 38 -2.89 15.14 13.58
CA GLN A 38 -2.42 16.41 13.02
C GLN A 38 -3.46 17.51 13.31
N LYS A 39 -3.33 18.17 14.47
CA LYS A 39 -4.27 19.19 14.95
C LYS A 39 -3.89 20.60 14.57
N LYS A 40 -2.59 20.89 14.50
CA LYS A 40 -2.05 22.23 14.28
C LYS A 40 -1.41 22.42 12.92
N GLY A 41 -1.04 21.36 12.23
CA GLY A 41 -0.35 21.43 10.96
C GLY A 41 0.07 20.07 10.42
N LEU A 42 1.14 20.04 9.65
CA LEU A 42 1.64 18.82 9.00
C LEU A 42 2.91 18.26 9.66
N LYS A 43 3.46 18.97 10.66
CA LYS A 43 4.73 18.61 11.32
C LYS A 43 4.48 17.76 12.57
N SER A 44 5.35 16.78 12.79
CA SER A 44 5.33 15.95 13.99
C SER A 44 6.73 15.39 14.30
N CYS A 45 6.87 14.68 15.40
CA CYS A 45 8.11 13.94 15.71
C CYS A 45 8.17 12.54 15.10
N ALA A 46 7.38 12.27 14.04
CA ALA A 46 7.34 10.95 13.39
C ALA A 46 8.72 10.52 12.88
N LYS A 47 9.48 11.45 12.29
CA LYS A 47 10.82 11.17 11.77
C LYS A 47 11.76 10.65 12.86
N GLU A 48 11.75 11.30 14.03
CA GLU A 48 12.61 10.94 15.14
C GLU A 48 12.26 9.56 15.70
N ILE A 49 10.96 9.23 15.80
CA ILE A 49 10.49 7.92 16.26
C ILE A 49 10.86 6.83 15.25
N LEU A 50 10.54 7.04 13.97
CA LEU A 50 10.80 6.08 12.89
C LEU A 50 12.30 5.83 12.70
N GLY A 51 13.14 6.85 12.93
CA GLY A 51 14.60 6.73 12.82
C GLY A 51 15.24 5.82 13.88
N GLU A 52 14.53 5.48 14.95
CA GLU A 52 15.01 4.55 16.00
C GLU A 52 14.47 3.12 15.82
N LEU A 53 13.61 2.90 14.80
CA LEU A 53 12.92 1.64 14.56
C LEU A 53 13.35 1.07 13.21
N TRP A 54 13.70 -0.19 13.19
CA TRP A 54 14.15 -0.89 11.99
C TRP A 54 13.08 -1.78 11.35
N GLN A 55 12.10 -2.25 12.14
CA GLN A 55 11.02 -3.11 11.69
C GLN A 55 10.01 -2.33 10.82
N LYS A 56 9.15 -3.07 10.10
CA LYS A 56 8.01 -2.48 9.37
C LYS A 56 7.08 -1.74 10.35
N ILE A 57 6.72 -0.51 10.01
CA ILE A 57 5.80 0.33 10.80
C ILE A 57 4.69 0.86 9.89
N ASP A 58 3.45 0.66 10.32
CA ASP A 58 2.27 1.28 9.71
C ASP A 58 2.00 2.62 10.41
N VAL A 59 1.85 3.69 9.65
CA VAL A 59 1.66 5.05 10.19
C VAL A 59 0.38 5.66 9.63
N ASP A 60 -0.54 6.00 10.52
CA ASP A 60 -1.74 6.76 10.20
C ASP A 60 -1.57 8.23 10.56
N PHE A 61 -1.67 9.11 9.59
CA PHE A 61 -1.78 10.54 9.79
C PHE A 61 -3.26 10.95 9.71
N LEU A 62 -3.80 11.44 10.82
CA LEU A 62 -5.19 11.86 10.94
C LEU A 62 -5.24 13.39 10.99
N TYR A 63 -5.66 14.03 9.90
CA TYR A 63 -5.71 15.48 9.79
C TYR A 63 -7.05 16.00 10.33
N GLU A 64 -7.02 16.72 11.45
CA GLU A 64 -8.24 17.16 12.12
C GLU A 64 -8.69 18.55 11.67
N ASN A 65 -7.77 19.43 11.27
CA ASN A 65 -8.04 20.84 11.00
C ASN A 65 -7.40 21.33 9.70
N GLY A 66 -7.78 22.55 9.27
CA GLY A 66 -7.24 23.20 8.07
C GLY A 66 -7.79 22.60 6.76
N GLU A 67 -7.09 22.80 5.66
CA GLU A 67 -7.44 22.28 4.33
C GLU A 67 -7.41 20.75 4.26
N ALA A 68 -6.61 20.13 5.12
CA ALA A 68 -6.52 18.69 5.27
C ALA A 68 -7.57 18.10 6.23
N GLY A 69 -8.39 18.92 6.88
CA GLY A 69 -9.35 18.48 7.91
C GLY A 69 -10.25 17.35 7.43
N GLY A 70 -10.35 16.28 8.23
CA GLY A 70 -11.08 15.06 7.91
C GLY A 70 -10.37 14.13 6.91
N LYS A 71 -9.16 14.46 6.46
CA LYS A 71 -8.35 13.56 5.63
C LYS A 71 -7.55 12.59 6.49
N ARG A 72 -7.18 11.47 5.89
CA ARG A 72 -6.28 10.46 6.46
C ARG A 72 -5.26 10.09 5.41
N ALA A 73 -4.03 9.83 5.85
CA ALA A 73 -3.03 9.14 5.06
C ALA A 73 -2.55 7.92 5.83
N HIS A 74 -2.46 6.79 5.15
CA HIS A 74 -1.87 5.56 5.69
C HIS A 74 -0.58 5.28 4.94
N MET A 75 0.53 5.25 5.67
CA MET A 75 1.87 5.13 5.14
C MET A 75 2.56 3.94 5.77
N VAL A 76 3.16 3.09 4.95
CA VAL A 76 3.93 1.93 5.41
C VAL A 76 5.40 2.24 5.29
N PHE A 77 6.12 2.16 6.40
CA PHE A 77 7.57 2.28 6.42
C PHE A 77 8.17 0.88 6.48
N PRO A 78 8.78 0.38 5.40
CA PRO A 78 9.34 -0.97 5.32
C PRO A 78 10.39 -1.24 6.39
N GLU A 79 10.66 -2.51 6.63
CA GLU A 79 11.81 -2.93 7.44
C GLU A 79 13.13 -2.59 6.73
N HIS A 80 14.20 -2.46 7.50
CA HIS A 80 15.55 -2.36 7.00
C HIS A 80 16.52 -2.92 8.04
N TYR A 81 17.57 -3.54 7.56
CA TYR A 81 18.68 -3.96 8.40
C TYR A 81 19.96 -4.05 7.57
N ASP A 82 21.08 -3.91 8.27
CA ASP A 82 22.40 -4.00 7.69
C ASP A 82 23.04 -5.32 8.11
N GLU A 83 23.57 -6.07 7.17
CA GLU A 83 24.26 -7.31 7.41
C GLU A 83 25.73 -7.17 7.05
N ALA A 84 26.63 -7.48 8.00
CA ALA A 84 28.06 -7.55 7.73
C ALA A 84 28.40 -8.93 7.14
N VAL A 85 28.78 -8.97 5.88
CA VAL A 85 29.11 -10.20 5.16
C VAL A 85 30.62 -10.28 4.95
N GLU A 86 31.24 -11.42 5.35
CA GLU A 86 32.64 -11.70 5.07
C GLU A 86 32.78 -12.46 3.75
N ASN A 87 33.44 -11.85 2.78
CA ASN A 87 33.77 -12.53 1.52
C ASN A 87 35.05 -13.35 1.70
N THR A 88 34.89 -14.66 1.79
CA THR A 88 36.02 -15.63 1.77
C THR A 88 36.26 -16.09 0.32
N PRO A 89 37.52 -16.16 -0.15
CA PRO A 89 38.79 -16.20 0.61
C PRO A 89 39.45 -14.83 0.85
N ALA A 90 38.89 -13.73 0.30
CA ALA A 90 39.58 -12.42 0.36
C ALA A 90 39.53 -11.75 1.75
N ARG A 91 38.72 -12.25 2.68
CA ARG A 91 38.47 -11.67 4.01
C ARG A 91 38.09 -10.19 3.99
N ILE A 92 37.36 -9.79 2.98
CA ILE A 92 36.83 -8.44 2.86
C ILE A 92 35.46 -8.44 3.52
N LEU A 93 35.28 -7.58 4.52
CA LEU A 93 33.97 -7.28 5.11
C LEU A 93 33.28 -6.22 4.25
N PHE A 94 32.06 -6.47 3.85
CA PHE A 94 31.18 -5.47 3.25
C PHE A 94 29.82 -5.50 3.93
N THR A 95 29.10 -4.40 3.85
CA THR A 95 27.75 -4.29 4.43
C THR A 95 26.74 -4.50 3.31
N GLU A 96 25.86 -5.47 3.49
CA GLU A 96 24.68 -5.64 2.67
C GLU A 96 23.49 -4.93 3.33
N TYR A 97 22.75 -4.16 2.54
CA TYR A 97 21.57 -3.43 2.98
C TYR A 97 20.33 -4.17 2.53
N HIS A 98 19.44 -4.47 3.47
CA HIS A 98 18.22 -5.21 3.23
C HIS A 98 17.00 -4.33 3.50
N GLY A 99 16.02 -4.38 2.57
CA GLY A 99 14.79 -3.60 2.63
C GLY A 99 14.98 -2.12 2.27
N SER A 100 13.92 -1.50 1.85
CA SER A 100 13.91 -0.09 1.42
C SER A 100 13.72 0.92 2.56
N GLY A 101 13.47 0.42 3.76
CA GLY A 101 13.02 1.20 4.90
C GLY A 101 13.90 2.37 5.32
N THR A 102 15.23 2.30 5.10
CA THR A 102 16.15 3.41 5.38
C THR A 102 15.79 4.64 4.54
N ASN A 103 15.51 4.44 3.24
CA ASN A 103 15.19 5.54 2.33
C ASN A 103 13.83 6.15 2.66
N TYR A 104 12.82 5.31 2.92
CA TYR A 104 11.49 5.79 3.31
C TYR A 104 11.52 6.65 4.58
N ARG A 105 12.38 6.34 5.55
CA ARG A 105 12.55 7.14 6.78
C ARG A 105 13.22 8.50 6.54
N GLN A 106 13.79 8.73 5.35
CA GLN A 106 14.34 10.03 4.96
C GLN A 106 13.31 10.95 4.28
N CYS A 107 12.13 10.44 3.90
CA CYS A 107 11.06 11.19 3.25
C CYS A 107 10.40 12.25 4.17
N PHE A 108 11.18 12.94 4.98
CA PHE A 108 10.70 14.00 5.86
C PHE A 108 11.51 15.28 5.67
N TYR A 109 10.85 16.34 5.28
CA TYR A 109 11.44 17.67 5.22
C TYR A 109 10.94 18.52 6.39
N SER A 110 11.86 19.03 7.22
CA SER A 110 11.50 19.89 8.38
C SER A 110 10.37 19.32 9.25
N LYS A 111 10.39 17.99 9.53
CA LYS A 111 9.40 17.24 10.34
C LYS A 111 8.03 17.01 9.67
N GLU A 112 7.90 17.34 8.43
CA GLU A 112 6.73 17.07 7.59
C GLU A 112 7.05 15.94 6.62
N LEU A 113 6.11 15.01 6.42
CA LEU A 113 6.27 13.94 5.44
C LEU A 113 6.14 14.50 4.03
N ASP A 114 7.13 14.23 3.19
CA ASP A 114 7.08 14.49 1.76
C ASP A 114 6.46 13.29 1.03
N PHE A 115 5.18 13.43 0.67
CA PHE A 115 4.44 12.38 -0.02
C PHE A 115 4.97 12.10 -1.43
N ALA A 116 5.45 13.13 -2.13
CA ALA A 116 5.98 12.96 -3.47
C ALA A 116 7.30 12.19 -3.47
N GLU A 117 8.18 12.50 -2.51
CA GLU A 117 9.41 11.75 -2.28
C GLU A 117 9.09 10.30 -1.90
N TYR A 118 8.18 10.09 -0.94
CA TYR A 118 7.74 8.76 -0.53
C TYR A 118 7.23 7.94 -1.72
N ASP A 119 6.31 8.47 -2.51
CA ASP A 119 5.73 7.76 -3.65
C ASP A 119 6.79 7.48 -4.74
N SER A 120 7.81 8.35 -4.89
CA SER A 120 8.87 8.17 -5.89
C SER A 120 9.79 6.98 -5.61
N LEU A 121 9.85 6.51 -4.37
CA LEU A 121 10.68 5.37 -3.96
C LEU A 121 10.05 4.01 -4.25
N PHE A 122 8.81 3.96 -4.76
CA PHE A 122 8.09 2.69 -4.89
C PHE A 122 8.77 1.69 -5.83
N ASP A 123 9.35 2.14 -6.95
CA ASP A 123 10.09 1.25 -7.85
C ASP A 123 11.29 0.57 -7.17
N MET A 124 11.94 1.28 -6.25
CA MET A 124 13.01 0.71 -5.43
C MET A 124 12.45 -0.32 -4.45
N ALA A 125 11.33 -0.03 -3.80
CA ALA A 125 10.68 -0.95 -2.89
C ALA A 125 10.29 -2.26 -3.60
N VAL A 126 9.79 -2.19 -4.84
CA VAL A 126 9.45 -3.37 -5.65
C VAL A 126 10.65 -4.32 -5.82
N VAL A 127 11.86 -3.80 -5.83
CA VAL A 127 13.08 -4.62 -5.95
C VAL A 127 13.56 -5.17 -4.60
N MET A 128 13.33 -4.44 -3.51
CA MET A 128 13.95 -4.72 -2.21
C MET A 128 13.01 -5.38 -1.19
N ASP A 129 11.71 -5.19 -1.33
CA ASP A 129 10.73 -5.59 -0.31
C ASP A 129 9.85 -6.77 -0.76
N LYS A 130 9.21 -7.39 0.23
CA LYS A 130 8.31 -8.54 0.01
C LYS A 130 6.95 -8.08 -0.50
N LEU A 131 6.25 -8.98 -1.19
CA LEU A 131 4.90 -8.76 -1.73
C LEU A 131 3.93 -8.15 -0.70
N GLU A 132 3.89 -8.69 0.51
CA GLU A 132 2.98 -8.21 1.57
C GLU A 132 3.20 -6.74 1.91
N VAL A 133 4.47 -6.28 1.96
CA VAL A 133 4.81 -4.88 2.23
C VAL A 133 4.36 -3.98 1.09
N LEU A 134 4.60 -4.42 -0.15
CA LEU A 134 4.21 -3.68 -1.37
C LEU A 134 2.69 -3.58 -1.52
N VAL A 135 1.96 -4.64 -1.14
CA VAL A 135 0.49 -4.63 -1.08
C VAL A 135 0.02 -3.61 -0.04
N ASP A 136 0.55 -3.65 1.18
CA ASP A 136 0.17 -2.71 2.24
C ASP A 136 0.46 -1.26 1.86
N MET A 137 1.62 -0.98 1.23
CA MET A 137 1.99 0.35 0.73
C MET A 137 1.01 0.83 -0.34
N SER A 138 0.81 0.03 -1.39
CA SER A 138 -0.07 0.37 -2.51
C SER A 138 -1.51 0.57 -2.05
N PHE A 139 -2.01 -0.33 -1.21
CA PHE A 139 -3.37 -0.28 -0.69
C PHE A 139 -3.59 0.88 0.27
N GLY A 140 -2.61 1.19 1.10
CA GLY A 140 -2.65 2.35 1.98
C GLY A 140 -2.78 3.65 1.20
N ARG A 141 -1.94 3.83 0.17
CA ARG A 141 -1.95 5.01 -0.69
C ARG A 141 -3.22 5.13 -1.54
N LEU A 142 -3.70 4.04 -2.12
CA LEU A 142 -4.95 4.04 -2.91
C LEU A 142 -6.20 4.23 -2.04
N ARG A 143 -6.21 3.68 -0.82
CA ARG A 143 -7.35 3.83 0.09
C ARG A 143 -7.48 5.23 0.66
N TYR A 144 -6.35 5.89 0.92
CA TYR A 144 -6.28 7.22 1.51
C TYR A 144 -5.39 8.14 0.65
N PRO A 145 -5.89 8.60 -0.51
CA PRO A 145 -5.09 9.25 -1.55
C PRO A 145 -4.77 10.73 -1.24
N TRP A 146 -4.52 11.05 0.04
CA TRP A 146 -4.10 12.39 0.41
C TRP A 146 -2.74 12.73 -0.21
N GLN A 147 -2.67 13.84 -0.95
CA GLN A 147 -1.48 14.25 -1.70
C GLN A 147 -0.91 13.17 -2.65
N LEU A 148 -1.75 12.29 -3.17
CA LEU A 148 -1.34 11.30 -4.16
C LEU A 148 -1.48 11.88 -5.56
N SER A 149 -0.35 11.95 -6.29
CA SER A 149 -0.37 12.38 -7.68
C SER A 149 -0.95 11.31 -8.60
N GLU A 150 -1.54 11.72 -9.73
CA GLU A 150 -2.06 10.76 -10.74
C GLU A 150 -0.95 9.82 -11.27
N LYS A 151 0.27 10.32 -11.37
CA LYS A 151 1.42 9.50 -11.78
C LYS A 151 1.71 8.39 -10.77
N ALA A 152 1.77 8.73 -9.49
CA ALA A 152 2.03 7.77 -8.42
C ALA A 152 0.84 6.80 -8.24
N LYS A 153 -0.40 7.31 -8.36
CA LYS A 153 -1.60 6.46 -8.35
C LYS A 153 -1.51 5.39 -9.43
N LYS A 154 -1.21 5.80 -10.67
CA LYS A 154 -1.05 4.86 -11.78
C LYS A 154 0.07 3.86 -11.54
N GLN A 155 1.19 4.25 -10.96
CA GLN A 155 2.31 3.36 -10.63
C GLN A 155 1.88 2.24 -9.67
N TYR A 156 1.10 2.57 -8.62
CA TYR A 156 0.53 1.58 -7.71
C TYR A 156 -0.49 0.68 -8.40
N GLU A 157 -1.36 1.23 -9.23
CA GLU A 157 -2.35 0.47 -10.01
C GLU A 157 -1.67 -0.49 -10.98
N ASP A 158 -0.67 -0.03 -11.74
CA ASP A 158 0.09 -0.84 -12.71
C ASP A 158 0.82 -1.99 -12.00
N TYR A 159 1.41 -1.74 -10.82
CA TYR A 159 2.03 -2.78 -10.01
C TYR A 159 1.02 -3.84 -9.57
N ILE A 160 -0.13 -3.42 -9.05
CA ILE A 160 -1.19 -4.34 -8.62
C ILE A 160 -1.69 -5.17 -9.79
N GLN A 161 -1.96 -4.56 -10.94
CA GLN A 161 -2.45 -5.27 -12.13
C GLN A 161 -1.44 -6.28 -12.67
N GLY A 162 -0.15 -5.95 -12.62
CA GLY A 162 0.93 -6.83 -13.05
C GLY A 162 1.14 -8.05 -12.14
N ASN A 163 0.75 -7.95 -10.87
CA ASN A 163 0.96 -8.99 -9.85
C ASN A 163 -0.35 -9.52 -9.26
N LEU A 164 -1.46 -9.36 -9.97
CA LEU A 164 -2.80 -9.57 -9.41
C LEU A 164 -3.08 -11.00 -8.95
N LYS A 165 -2.44 -12.01 -9.55
CA LYS A 165 -2.55 -13.40 -9.10
C LYS A 165 -1.96 -13.57 -7.71
N ASP A 166 -0.72 -13.16 -7.53
CA ASP A 166 0.00 -13.32 -6.26
C ASP A 166 -0.63 -12.46 -5.15
N ILE A 167 -1.08 -11.25 -5.51
CA ILE A 167 -1.80 -10.36 -4.60
C ILE A 167 -3.15 -10.96 -4.21
N GLY A 168 -3.92 -11.48 -5.17
CA GLY A 168 -5.20 -12.11 -4.91
C GLY A 168 -5.07 -13.35 -4.01
N GLU A 169 -4.08 -14.20 -4.28
CA GLU A 169 -3.73 -15.35 -3.44
C GLU A 169 -3.37 -14.90 -2.02
N PHE A 170 -2.46 -13.93 -1.87
CA PHE A 170 -2.07 -13.37 -0.57
C PHE A 170 -3.27 -12.82 0.22
N LEU A 171 -4.17 -12.07 -0.43
CA LEU A 171 -5.36 -11.52 0.21
C LEU A 171 -6.36 -12.60 0.66
N VAL A 172 -6.55 -13.63 -0.14
CA VAL A 172 -7.37 -14.79 0.22
C VAL A 172 -6.72 -15.58 1.35
N GLU A 173 -5.42 -15.80 1.29
CA GLU A 173 -4.68 -16.54 2.33
C GLU A 173 -4.68 -15.81 3.67
N SER A 174 -4.54 -14.50 3.68
CA SER A 174 -4.60 -13.68 4.89
C SER A 174 -6.02 -13.41 5.39
N GLY A 175 -7.06 -13.79 4.65
CA GLY A 175 -8.45 -13.52 5.00
C GLY A 175 -8.81 -12.01 4.86
N SER A 176 -8.11 -11.27 4.00
CA SER A 176 -8.26 -9.82 3.86
C SER A 176 -9.42 -9.44 2.93
N LEU A 177 -10.66 -9.55 3.41
CA LEU A 177 -11.84 -9.12 2.65
C LEU A 177 -11.75 -7.64 2.26
N ASN A 178 -11.30 -6.80 3.19
CA ASN A 178 -11.10 -5.36 2.93
C ASN A 178 -10.10 -5.07 1.78
N GLY A 179 -9.11 -5.94 1.58
CA GLY A 179 -8.17 -5.85 0.46
C GLY A 179 -8.85 -6.21 -0.86
N LEU A 180 -9.62 -7.30 -0.88
CA LEU A 180 -10.39 -7.73 -2.04
C LEU A 180 -11.44 -6.68 -2.45
N GLU A 181 -12.11 -6.06 -1.48
CA GLU A 181 -13.06 -4.95 -1.70
C GLU A 181 -12.35 -3.72 -2.31
N LEU A 182 -11.12 -3.42 -1.91
CA LEU A 182 -10.34 -2.35 -2.49
C LEU A 182 -10.08 -2.59 -3.98
N LEU A 183 -9.65 -3.79 -4.35
CA LEU A 183 -9.44 -4.18 -5.75
C LEU A 183 -10.71 -3.98 -6.59
N SER A 184 -11.86 -4.32 -6.02
CA SER A 184 -13.17 -4.15 -6.67
C SER A 184 -13.56 -2.69 -6.81
N ARG A 185 -13.38 -1.90 -5.76
CA ARG A 185 -13.70 -0.47 -5.74
C ARG A 185 -12.86 0.32 -6.74
N GLU A 186 -11.57 0.05 -6.81
CA GLU A 186 -10.63 0.69 -7.73
C GLU A 186 -10.65 0.06 -9.14
N LYS A 187 -11.50 -0.96 -9.37
CA LYS A 187 -11.63 -1.67 -10.66
C LYS A 187 -10.32 -2.28 -11.17
N LEU A 188 -9.53 -2.83 -10.26
CA LEU A 188 -8.21 -3.37 -10.56
C LEU A 188 -8.26 -4.86 -10.96
N TRP A 189 -9.38 -5.55 -10.77
CA TRP A 189 -9.52 -6.94 -11.17
C TRP A 189 -9.35 -7.13 -12.68
N ASN A 190 -8.55 -8.12 -13.05
CA ASN A 190 -8.61 -8.75 -14.35
C ASN A 190 -9.18 -10.17 -14.23
N ARG A 191 -9.59 -10.76 -15.34
CA ARG A 191 -10.23 -12.08 -15.34
C ARG A 191 -9.33 -13.17 -14.76
N GLU A 192 -8.05 -13.15 -15.12
CA GLU A 192 -7.08 -14.17 -14.74
C GLU A 192 -6.81 -14.16 -13.22
N GLY A 193 -6.57 -12.99 -12.64
CA GLY A 193 -6.36 -12.82 -11.20
C GLY A 193 -7.61 -13.17 -10.38
N LEU A 194 -8.79 -12.77 -10.87
CA LEU A 194 -10.05 -13.08 -10.19
C LEU A 194 -10.35 -14.59 -10.18
N GLU A 195 -10.21 -15.29 -11.32
CA GLU A 195 -10.43 -16.74 -11.37
C GLU A 195 -9.41 -17.49 -10.49
N HIS A 196 -8.14 -17.10 -10.52
CA HIS A 196 -7.12 -17.66 -9.62
C HIS A 196 -7.49 -17.48 -8.14
N SER A 197 -7.91 -16.28 -7.74
CA SER A 197 -8.34 -16.01 -6.37
C SER A 197 -9.56 -16.84 -5.95
N ILE A 198 -10.50 -17.11 -6.88
CA ILE A 198 -11.67 -18.00 -6.66
C ILE A 198 -11.20 -19.43 -6.40
N ASP A 199 -10.25 -19.93 -7.18
CA ASP A 199 -9.72 -21.28 -7.03
C ASP A 199 -9.04 -21.44 -5.66
N VAL A 200 -8.23 -20.48 -5.23
CA VAL A 200 -7.58 -20.46 -3.92
C VAL A 200 -8.62 -20.43 -2.79
N ALA A 201 -9.63 -19.56 -2.88
CA ALA A 201 -10.69 -19.42 -1.88
C ALA A 201 -11.50 -20.73 -1.74
N SER A 202 -11.77 -21.40 -2.87
CA SER A 202 -12.47 -22.69 -2.89
C SER A 202 -11.69 -23.78 -2.16
N GLY A 203 -10.35 -23.78 -2.29
CA GLY A 203 -9.46 -24.67 -1.56
C GLY A 203 -9.48 -24.46 -0.04
N LYS A 204 -9.59 -23.23 0.41
CA LYS A 204 -9.64 -22.83 1.84
C LYS A 204 -11.00 -23.04 2.49
N LYS A 205 -12.05 -23.21 1.72
CA LYS A 205 -13.44 -23.31 2.20
C LYS A 205 -13.92 -22.06 2.96
N ASP A 206 -13.34 -20.90 2.66
CA ASP A 206 -13.81 -19.63 3.18
C ASP A 206 -15.06 -19.20 2.39
N MET A 207 -16.22 -19.33 3.04
CA MET A 207 -17.51 -19.07 2.38
C MET A 207 -17.75 -17.59 2.09
N GLU A 208 -17.26 -16.70 2.94
CA GLU A 208 -17.45 -15.27 2.81
C GLU A 208 -16.63 -14.69 1.63
N ILE A 209 -15.35 -15.01 1.60
CA ILE A 209 -14.45 -14.62 0.50
C ILE A 209 -14.89 -15.25 -0.81
N SER A 210 -15.26 -16.55 -0.80
CA SER A 210 -15.74 -17.23 -2.01
C SER A 210 -17.01 -16.58 -2.56
N ALA A 211 -17.98 -16.24 -1.71
CA ALA A 211 -19.21 -15.56 -2.11
C ALA A 211 -18.92 -14.16 -2.69
N PHE A 212 -18.02 -13.41 -2.06
CA PHE A 212 -17.57 -12.10 -2.54
C PHE A 212 -16.98 -12.20 -3.95
N LEU A 213 -16.00 -13.08 -4.17
CA LEU A 213 -15.30 -13.23 -5.44
C LEU A 213 -16.24 -13.73 -6.56
N MET A 214 -17.18 -14.65 -6.24
CA MET A 214 -18.20 -15.08 -7.19
C MET A 214 -19.14 -13.96 -7.63
N ASN A 215 -19.50 -13.04 -6.71
CA ASN A 215 -20.27 -11.86 -7.02
C ASN A 215 -19.50 -10.91 -7.94
N GLU A 216 -18.20 -10.69 -7.67
CA GLU A 216 -17.33 -9.89 -8.53
C GLU A 216 -17.21 -10.46 -9.94
N ARG A 217 -17.02 -11.78 -10.06
CA ARG A 217 -17.04 -12.45 -11.37
C ARG A 217 -18.33 -12.20 -12.14
N SER A 218 -19.46 -12.32 -11.45
CA SER A 218 -20.78 -12.08 -12.05
C SER A 218 -20.96 -10.63 -12.51
N ARG A 219 -20.37 -9.67 -11.75
CA ARG A 219 -20.37 -8.25 -12.11
C ARG A 219 -19.52 -7.99 -13.35
N MET A 220 -18.29 -8.50 -13.39
CA MET A 220 -17.40 -8.35 -14.56
C MET A 220 -18.02 -8.91 -15.83
N LEU A 221 -18.62 -10.10 -15.78
CA LEU A 221 -19.28 -10.70 -16.94
C LEU A 221 -20.44 -9.86 -17.47
N LYS A 222 -21.22 -9.22 -16.58
CA LYS A 222 -22.31 -8.31 -16.97
C LYS A 222 -21.78 -7.03 -17.61
N GLU A 223 -20.67 -6.49 -17.12
CA GLU A 223 -20.02 -5.30 -17.68
C GLU A 223 -19.46 -5.61 -19.08
N GLU A 224 -18.79 -6.73 -19.27
CA GLU A 224 -18.28 -7.19 -20.57
C GLU A 224 -19.43 -7.36 -21.60
N GLN A 225 -20.57 -7.93 -21.20
CA GLN A 225 -21.75 -8.10 -22.07
C GLN A 225 -22.38 -6.75 -22.47
N LYS A 226 -22.41 -5.78 -21.56
CA LYS A 226 -22.89 -4.43 -21.87
C LYS A 226 -22.02 -3.73 -22.90
N VAL A 227 -20.70 -3.75 -22.70
CA VAL A 227 -19.74 -3.15 -23.63
C VAL A 227 -19.83 -3.80 -25.01
N ALA A 228 -19.93 -5.13 -25.06
CA ALA A 228 -20.10 -5.86 -26.33
C ALA A 228 -21.39 -5.48 -27.06
N GLY A 229 -22.51 -5.34 -26.33
CA GLY A 229 -23.80 -4.94 -26.89
C GLY A 229 -23.83 -3.48 -27.41
N GLU A 230 -23.15 -2.55 -26.72
CA GLU A 230 -23.00 -1.15 -27.15
C GLU A 230 -22.16 -1.04 -28.43
N THR A 231 -21.05 -1.80 -28.52
CA THR A 231 -20.17 -1.83 -29.70
C THR A 231 -20.88 -2.40 -30.92
N GLU A 232 -21.76 -3.38 -30.75
CA GLU A 232 -22.54 -3.99 -31.81
C GLU A 232 -23.65 -3.05 -32.32
N ASN A 233 -24.31 -2.30 -31.45
CA ASN A 233 -25.28 -1.25 -31.77
C ASN A 233 -24.63 -0.08 -32.53
N GLU A 234 -23.46 0.36 -32.13
CA GLU A 234 -22.71 1.40 -32.85
C GLU A 234 -22.29 0.94 -34.25
N ARG A 235 -21.80 -0.29 -34.40
CA ARG A 235 -21.47 -0.88 -35.71
C ARG A 235 -22.71 -0.99 -36.60
N CYS A 236 -23.85 -1.33 -36.04
CA CYS A 236 -25.11 -1.43 -36.77
C CYS A 236 -25.64 -0.05 -37.21
N SER A 237 -25.49 0.97 -36.34
CA SER A 237 -25.88 2.36 -36.65
C SER A 237 -25.00 2.99 -37.73
N VAL A 238 -23.69 2.73 -37.72
CA VAL A 238 -22.76 3.20 -38.76
C VAL A 238 -23.03 2.52 -40.11
N LYS A 239 -23.36 1.22 -40.14
CA LYS A 239 -23.77 0.51 -41.35
C LYS A 239 -25.08 1.04 -41.91
N ARG A 240 -26.05 1.43 -41.09
CA ARG A 240 -27.31 2.07 -41.54
C ARG A 240 -27.04 3.44 -42.17
N ARG A 241 -26.21 4.29 -41.57
CA ARG A 241 -25.87 5.62 -42.13
C ARG A 241 -25.19 5.54 -43.49
N LYS A 242 -24.30 4.56 -43.70
CA LYS A 242 -23.65 4.35 -45.03
C LYS A 242 -24.60 3.84 -46.13
N LYS A 243 -25.73 3.23 -45.75
CA LYS A 243 -26.71 2.73 -46.75
C LYS A 243 -27.71 3.80 -47.25
N PHE A 244 -27.72 4.98 -46.58
CA PHE A 244 -28.59 6.10 -46.94
C PHE A 244 -27.86 7.26 -47.66
N GLN A 245 -26.58 7.06 -48.02
CA GLN A 245 -25.75 8.03 -48.72
C GLN A 245 -25.37 7.59 -50.17
N LEU A 246 -26.15 6.68 -50.79
CA LEU A 246 -26.01 6.28 -52.21
C LEU A 246 -27.27 6.67 -52.95
#